data_388297fc42bd863811be3c8759c1bcd1
#
_entry.id   388297fc42bd863811be3c8759c1bcd1
#
_cell.length_a   1.000
_cell.length_b   1.000
_cell.length_c   1.000
_cell.angle_alpha   90.00
_cell.angle_beta   90.00
_cell.angle_gamma   90.00
#
_symmetry.space_group_name_H-M   'P 1'
#
loop_
_entity.id
_entity.type
_entity.pdbx_description
1 polymer ?
#
loop_
_entity_poly.entity_id
_entity_poly.type
_entity_poly.pdbx_seq_one_letter_code
_entity_poly.pdbx_strand_id
1 'polypeptide(L)'
;NIYYTKRTDLSYTVNYLEKDTNKVLKDSKVVLNRTFEEVIKASNEVIEIAGYKFVKANPEEITIDVEGNEINLYYEQVNGTVKAVYVDTKGNVISKEVTYTEMVGTEYKTEAKTIEKYRLIDVKGEETGKYVDGEITVTYIYESIPDTGLSVNNSSSLMMIISLISLTSLIVLKKKNYN
;
A
#
# COMPACT_ATOMS: atom_id res chain seq x y z
N ASN A 1 21.98 20.84 58.90
CA ASN A 1 21.21 20.87 57.63
C ASN A 1 21.32 19.52 56.97
N ILE A 2 20.17 18.92 56.65
CA ILE A 2 20.10 17.68 55.87
C ILE A 2 19.81 18.11 54.43
N TYR A 3 20.66 17.67 53.49
CA TYR A 3 20.53 17.93 52.06
C TYR A 3 20.06 16.66 51.37
N TYR A 4 19.07 16.77 50.52
CA TYR A 4 18.57 15.70 49.66
C TYR A 4 18.90 16.01 48.20
N THR A 5 19.29 15.00 47.43
CA THR A 5 19.45 15.08 45.98
C THR A 5 18.32 14.34 45.32
N LYS A 6 17.85 14.83 44.14
CA LYS A 6 16.84 14.12 43.34
C LYS A 6 17.41 12.80 42.84
N ARG A 7 16.59 11.78 42.79
CA ARG A 7 16.93 10.50 42.16
C ARG A 7 17.16 10.71 40.66
N THR A 8 18.15 10.00 40.10
CA THR A 8 18.52 10.06 38.69
C THR A 8 18.54 8.67 38.03
N ASP A 9 18.05 7.67 38.78
CA ASP A 9 18.03 6.26 38.38
C ASP A 9 16.63 5.78 37.94
N LEU A 10 15.73 6.70 37.59
CA LEU A 10 14.36 6.41 37.21
C LEU A 10 14.26 6.10 35.70
N SER A 11 13.11 5.62 35.29
CA SER A 11 12.84 5.29 33.89
C SER A 11 11.40 5.60 33.51
N TYR A 12 11.14 5.67 32.20
CA TYR A 12 9.79 5.66 31.66
C TYR A 12 9.69 4.69 30.48
N THR A 13 8.45 4.27 30.18
CA THR A 13 8.14 3.37 29.06
C THR A 13 7.29 4.10 28.04
N VAL A 14 7.60 3.89 26.76
CA VAL A 14 6.80 4.38 25.64
C VAL A 14 6.21 3.18 24.90
N ASN A 15 4.90 3.14 24.76
CA ASN A 15 4.19 2.11 24.03
C ASN A 15 3.69 2.67 22.69
N TYR A 16 3.75 1.85 21.63
CA TYR A 16 3.33 2.17 20.28
C TYR A 16 2.12 1.30 19.94
N LEU A 17 0.94 1.90 19.95
CA LEU A 17 -0.33 1.18 19.92
C LEU A 17 -1.18 1.60 18.73
N GLU A 18 -1.90 0.65 18.15
CA GLU A 18 -2.97 0.95 17.21
C GLU A 18 -4.15 1.56 17.97
N LYS A 19 -4.63 2.71 17.48
CA LYS A 19 -5.81 3.37 18.01
C LYS A 19 -7.00 2.41 17.93
N ASP A 20 -7.92 2.50 18.87
CA ASP A 20 -9.16 1.73 18.97
C ASP A 20 -9.01 0.23 19.30
N THR A 21 -7.92 -0.42 18.92
CA THR A 21 -7.68 -1.85 19.23
C THR A 21 -6.67 -2.08 20.34
N ASN A 22 -5.79 -1.10 20.60
CA ASN A 22 -4.63 -1.21 21.49
C ASN A 22 -3.64 -2.31 21.07
N LYS A 23 -3.68 -2.75 19.82
CA LYS A 23 -2.71 -3.70 19.27
C LYS A 23 -1.32 -3.07 19.32
N VAL A 24 -0.34 -3.82 19.82
CA VAL A 24 1.06 -3.39 19.83
C VAL A 24 1.58 -3.39 18.40
N LEU A 25 2.07 -2.24 17.94
CA LEU A 25 2.62 -2.04 16.59
C LEU A 25 4.14 -2.19 16.57
N LYS A 26 4.79 -1.92 17.70
CA LYS A 26 6.23 -2.03 17.89
C LYS A 26 6.52 -2.29 19.37
N ASP A 27 7.65 -2.95 19.64
CA ASP A 27 8.12 -3.18 21.01
C ASP A 27 8.26 -1.86 21.78
N SER A 28 7.86 -1.88 23.04
CA SER A 28 7.93 -0.72 23.92
C SER A 28 9.38 -0.26 24.09
N LYS A 29 9.59 1.05 24.08
CA LYS A 29 10.87 1.69 24.37
C LYS A 29 10.96 2.01 25.86
N VAL A 30 12.02 1.54 26.54
CA VAL A 30 12.33 1.92 27.90
C VAL A 30 13.48 2.91 27.90
N VAL A 31 13.27 4.06 28.53
CA VAL A 31 14.30 5.12 28.66
C VAL A 31 14.74 5.20 30.12
N LEU A 32 16.01 4.91 30.34
CA LEU A 32 16.63 4.84 31.66
C LEU A 32 17.30 6.16 32.09
N ASN A 33 17.73 6.22 33.34
CA ASN A 33 18.51 7.32 33.94
C ASN A 33 17.78 8.67 33.82
N ARG A 34 16.52 8.68 34.21
CA ARG A 34 15.72 9.90 34.33
C ARG A 34 15.73 10.46 35.71
N THR A 35 15.61 11.77 35.79
CA THR A 35 15.63 12.52 37.07
C THR A 35 14.21 12.67 37.60
N PHE A 36 14.03 12.49 38.91
CA PHE A 36 12.74 12.76 39.56
C PHE A 36 12.25 14.18 39.27
N GLU A 37 10.95 14.31 38.94
CA GLU A 37 10.31 15.56 38.50
C GLU A 37 10.79 16.11 37.13
N GLU A 38 11.52 15.34 36.35
CA GLU A 38 11.80 15.68 34.94
C GLU A 38 10.52 15.60 34.09
N VAL A 39 10.27 16.59 33.25
CA VAL A 39 9.11 16.61 32.37
C VAL A 39 9.48 16.04 31.00
N ILE A 40 8.77 15.03 30.57
CA ILE A 40 8.95 14.37 29.27
C ILE A 40 7.72 14.62 28.39
N LYS A 41 7.91 15.23 27.23
CA LYS A 41 6.86 15.44 26.24
C LYS A 41 6.75 14.24 25.31
N ALA A 42 5.57 13.69 25.18
CA ALA A 42 5.28 12.55 24.31
C ALA A 42 5.59 12.82 22.83
N SER A 43 5.50 14.08 22.39
CA SER A 43 5.84 14.48 21.02
C SER A 43 7.30 14.17 20.63
N ASN A 44 8.22 14.10 21.59
CA ASN A 44 9.63 13.76 21.35
C ASN A 44 9.84 12.25 21.14
N GLU A 45 8.84 11.44 21.45
CA GLU A 45 8.87 9.99 21.37
C GLU A 45 8.13 9.44 20.14
N VAL A 46 7.48 10.30 19.37
CA VAL A 46 6.78 9.92 18.14
C VAL A 46 7.79 9.42 17.11
N ILE A 47 7.51 8.27 16.52
CA ILE A 47 8.32 7.64 15.47
C ILE A 47 7.47 7.35 14.25
N GLU A 48 8.10 7.18 13.10
CA GLU A 48 7.44 6.66 11.91
C GLU A 48 7.23 5.15 12.02
N ILE A 49 6.01 4.69 11.73
CA ILE A 49 5.64 3.28 11.64
C ILE A 49 5.02 3.06 10.26
N ALA A 50 5.63 2.16 9.47
CA ALA A 50 5.19 1.90 8.10
C ALA A 50 3.71 1.51 8.04
N GLY A 51 2.93 2.19 7.20
CA GLY A 51 1.49 1.98 7.05
C GLY A 51 0.62 2.58 8.14
N TYR A 52 1.20 3.33 9.06
CA TYR A 52 0.49 3.98 10.16
C TYR A 52 0.83 5.46 10.29
N LYS A 53 -0.15 6.24 10.77
CA LYS A 53 -0.02 7.66 11.06
C LYS A 53 -0.26 7.91 12.53
N PHE A 54 0.63 8.68 13.16
CA PHE A 54 0.44 9.12 14.55
C PHE A 54 -0.83 9.96 14.69
N VAL A 55 -1.62 9.69 15.73
CA VAL A 55 -2.89 10.38 16.01
C VAL A 55 -2.82 11.18 17.29
N LYS A 56 -2.43 10.53 18.40
CA LYS A 56 -2.39 11.17 19.72
C LYS A 56 -1.45 10.43 20.68
N ALA A 57 -1.05 11.13 21.73
CA ALA A 57 -0.43 10.54 22.90
C ALA A 57 -1.38 10.57 24.09
N ASN A 58 -1.20 9.66 25.03
CA ASN A 58 -1.88 9.67 26.32
C ASN A 58 -0.96 9.08 27.41
N PRO A 59 -0.52 9.93 28.36
CA PRO A 59 -0.65 11.39 28.39
C PRO A 59 0.22 12.10 27.34
N GLU A 60 -0.04 13.39 27.08
CA GLU A 60 0.78 14.21 26.16
C GLU A 60 2.13 14.58 26.75
N GLU A 61 2.22 14.62 28.08
CA GLU A 61 3.47 14.74 28.84
C GLU A 61 3.37 14.00 30.16
N ILE A 62 4.50 13.58 30.70
CA ILE A 62 4.63 13.01 32.05
C ILE A 62 5.64 13.80 32.83
N THR A 63 5.43 13.84 34.14
CA THR A 63 6.47 14.25 35.11
C THR A 63 6.99 12.98 35.78
N ILE A 64 8.31 12.74 35.69
CA ILE A 64 8.93 11.51 36.17
C ILE A 64 8.73 11.38 37.68
N ASP A 65 8.08 10.30 38.08
CA ASP A 65 7.88 9.86 39.45
C ASP A 65 8.68 8.58 39.73
N VAL A 66 8.58 8.07 40.93
CA VAL A 66 9.27 6.85 41.39
C VAL A 66 8.84 5.61 40.61
N GLU A 67 7.57 5.59 40.16
CA GLU A 67 6.96 4.50 39.38
C GLU A 67 5.82 5.01 38.51
N GLY A 68 5.31 4.18 37.61
CA GLY A 68 4.13 4.48 36.79
C GLY A 68 4.38 5.43 35.60
N ASN A 69 5.64 5.64 35.24
CA ASN A 69 6.02 6.55 34.15
C ASN A 69 5.80 5.87 32.78
N GLU A 70 4.66 6.15 32.17
CA GLU A 70 4.26 5.54 30.90
C GLU A 70 3.64 6.55 29.94
N ILE A 71 4.00 6.45 28.68
CA ILE A 71 3.43 7.20 27.55
C ILE A 71 2.90 6.21 26.53
N ASN A 72 1.63 6.34 26.15
CA ASN A 72 1.02 5.56 25.10
C ASN A 72 0.84 6.43 23.84
N LEU A 73 1.53 6.06 22.76
CA LEU A 73 1.43 6.69 21.46
C LEU A 73 0.47 5.89 20.57
N TYR A 74 -0.57 6.53 20.11
CA TYR A 74 -1.63 5.92 19.31
C TYR A 74 -1.51 6.28 17.84
N TYR A 75 -1.60 5.27 17.00
CA TYR A 75 -1.50 5.35 15.55
C TYR A 75 -2.74 4.77 14.90
N GLU A 76 -3.10 5.28 13.73
CA GLU A 76 -4.14 4.70 12.88
C GLU A 76 -3.55 4.18 11.57
N GLN A 77 -4.13 3.11 11.04
CA GLN A 77 -3.73 2.53 9.76
C GLN A 77 -4.08 3.50 8.62
N VAL A 78 -3.13 3.68 7.70
CA VAL A 78 -3.33 4.44 6.46
C VAL A 78 -3.51 3.48 5.31
N ASN A 79 -4.59 3.64 4.54
CA ASN A 79 -4.88 2.86 3.34
C ASN A 79 -4.64 3.70 2.10
N GLY A 80 -4.10 3.06 1.06
CA GLY A 80 -4.02 3.58 -0.28
C GLY A 80 -5.06 2.95 -1.20
N THR A 81 -5.27 3.56 -2.35
CA THR A 81 -6.21 3.06 -3.37
C THR A 81 -5.48 2.86 -4.68
N VAL A 82 -5.76 1.76 -5.38
CA VAL A 82 -5.30 1.48 -6.74
C VAL A 82 -6.51 1.26 -7.64
N LYS A 83 -6.59 2.00 -8.75
CA LYS A 83 -7.64 1.86 -9.76
C LYS A 83 -7.08 1.28 -11.05
N ALA A 84 -7.68 0.21 -11.55
CA ALA A 84 -7.46 -0.31 -12.89
C ALA A 84 -8.59 0.19 -13.81
N VAL A 85 -8.25 1.02 -14.79
CA VAL A 85 -9.19 1.66 -15.73
C VAL A 85 -8.98 1.07 -17.12
N TYR A 86 -10.06 0.81 -17.85
CA TYR A 86 -10.05 0.17 -19.16
C TYR A 86 -10.68 1.10 -20.19
N VAL A 87 -9.86 1.62 -21.11
CA VAL A 87 -10.27 2.64 -22.09
C VAL A 87 -9.91 2.25 -23.52
N ASP A 88 -10.62 2.84 -24.48
CA ASP A 88 -10.21 2.77 -25.89
C ASP A 88 -9.10 3.78 -26.23
N THR A 89 -8.63 3.79 -27.47
CA THR A 89 -7.58 4.73 -27.96
C THR A 89 -8.00 6.20 -27.93
N LYS A 90 -9.29 6.49 -27.73
CA LYS A 90 -9.84 7.84 -27.61
C LYS A 90 -10.08 8.25 -26.16
N GLY A 91 -9.82 7.33 -25.20
CA GLY A 91 -10.03 7.55 -23.78
C GLY A 91 -11.46 7.25 -23.29
N ASN A 92 -12.32 6.67 -24.12
CA ASN A 92 -13.66 6.27 -23.67
C ASN A 92 -13.56 5.01 -22.80
N VAL A 93 -14.28 4.98 -21.68
CA VAL A 93 -14.35 3.81 -20.80
C VAL A 93 -15.11 2.68 -21.50
N ILE A 94 -14.48 1.52 -21.64
CA ILE A 94 -15.03 0.34 -22.33
C ILE A 94 -15.33 -0.84 -21.39
N SER A 95 -14.91 -0.74 -20.15
CA SER A 95 -15.25 -1.69 -19.10
C SER A 95 -15.25 -1.01 -17.74
N LYS A 96 -16.03 -1.55 -16.78
CA LYS A 96 -16.05 -1.05 -15.41
C LYS A 96 -14.66 -1.12 -14.80
N GLU A 97 -14.22 -0.04 -14.16
CA GLU A 97 -12.98 0.01 -13.38
C GLU A 97 -12.99 -1.01 -12.23
N VAL A 98 -11.80 -1.38 -11.79
CA VAL A 98 -11.61 -2.19 -10.58
C VAL A 98 -10.81 -1.35 -9.59
N THR A 99 -11.32 -1.24 -8.38
CA THR A 99 -10.69 -0.50 -7.29
C THR A 99 -10.24 -1.47 -6.21
N TYR A 100 -9.00 -1.31 -5.79
CA TYR A 100 -8.38 -2.07 -4.69
C TYR A 100 -7.99 -1.08 -3.60
N THR A 101 -8.19 -1.44 -2.34
CA THR A 101 -7.83 -0.60 -1.19
C THR A 101 -7.17 -1.47 -0.13
N GLU A 102 -5.95 -1.13 0.24
CA GLU A 102 -5.14 -1.86 1.21
C GLU A 102 -4.20 -0.91 1.97
N MET A 103 -3.59 -1.40 3.03
CA MET A 103 -2.65 -0.66 3.84
C MET A 103 -1.45 -0.16 3.01
N VAL A 104 -1.06 1.09 3.23
CA VAL A 104 0.13 1.70 2.63
C VAL A 104 1.37 0.83 2.90
N GLY A 105 2.14 0.59 1.83
CA GLY A 105 3.34 -0.24 1.87
C GLY A 105 3.11 -1.71 1.51
N THR A 106 1.85 -2.22 1.48
CA THR A 106 1.54 -3.55 0.93
C THR A 106 1.70 -3.57 -0.59
N GLU A 107 1.95 -4.74 -1.16
CA GLU A 107 2.08 -4.90 -2.61
C GLU A 107 0.71 -4.97 -3.28
N TYR A 108 0.60 -4.38 -4.47
CA TYR A 108 -0.56 -4.53 -5.33
C TYR A 108 -0.19 -5.14 -6.68
N LYS A 109 -1.17 -5.75 -7.31
CA LYS A 109 -1.13 -6.20 -8.71
C LYS A 109 -2.47 -5.91 -9.35
N THR A 110 -2.44 -5.25 -10.51
CA THR A 110 -3.59 -5.08 -11.40
C THR A 110 -3.46 -5.98 -12.62
N GLU A 111 -4.55 -6.23 -13.32
CA GLU A 111 -4.56 -7.10 -14.48
C GLU A 111 -5.46 -6.54 -15.60
N ALA A 112 -5.00 -6.75 -16.83
CA ALA A 112 -5.80 -6.47 -18.03
C ALA A 112 -7.03 -7.38 -18.07
N LYS A 113 -8.12 -6.89 -18.65
CA LYS A 113 -9.33 -7.67 -18.92
C LYS A 113 -9.39 -8.15 -20.38
N THR A 114 -9.94 -9.32 -20.57
CA THR A 114 -10.41 -9.71 -21.91
C THR A 114 -11.74 -9.00 -22.17
N ILE A 115 -11.78 -8.12 -23.19
CA ILE A 115 -12.95 -7.34 -23.55
C ILE A 115 -13.33 -7.71 -25.00
N GLU A 116 -14.59 -8.15 -25.20
CA GLU A 116 -15.07 -8.57 -26.50
C GLU A 116 -14.94 -7.43 -27.54
N LYS A 117 -14.46 -7.75 -28.76
CA LYS A 117 -14.19 -6.80 -29.84
C LYS A 117 -13.08 -5.77 -29.56
N TYR A 118 -12.28 -5.98 -28.53
CA TYR A 118 -11.15 -5.13 -28.20
C TYR A 118 -9.87 -5.95 -27.99
N ARG A 119 -8.73 -5.36 -28.35
CA ARG A 119 -7.39 -5.89 -28.11
C ARG A 119 -6.60 -4.91 -27.25
N LEU A 120 -5.96 -5.38 -26.20
CA LEU A 120 -5.02 -4.59 -25.40
C LEU A 120 -3.83 -4.17 -26.28
N ILE A 121 -3.47 -2.90 -26.25
CA ILE A 121 -2.34 -2.36 -27.02
C ILE A 121 -1.33 -1.65 -26.16
N ASP A 122 -1.71 -1.12 -25.00
CA ASP A 122 -0.80 -0.36 -24.13
C ASP A 122 -1.30 -0.38 -22.68
N VAL A 123 -0.36 -0.17 -21.74
CA VAL A 123 -0.66 0.01 -20.32
C VAL A 123 0.09 1.23 -19.83
N LYS A 124 -0.63 2.19 -19.24
CA LYS A 124 -0.05 3.36 -18.58
C LYS A 124 -0.11 3.19 -17.07
N GLY A 125 0.98 3.42 -16.40
CA GLY A 125 1.19 3.14 -14.98
C GLY A 125 1.79 1.75 -14.76
N GLU A 126 2.20 1.49 -13.53
CA GLU A 126 2.81 0.22 -13.15
C GLU A 126 1.72 -0.78 -12.73
N GLU A 127 1.71 -1.98 -13.34
CA GLU A 127 0.74 -3.03 -13.00
C GLU A 127 0.97 -3.64 -11.62
N THR A 128 2.18 -3.47 -11.08
CA THR A 128 2.57 -3.93 -9.74
C THR A 128 3.34 -2.84 -9.01
N GLY A 129 3.23 -2.82 -7.69
CA GLY A 129 3.92 -1.84 -6.86
C GLY A 129 3.46 -1.92 -5.41
N LYS A 130 3.62 -0.84 -4.67
CA LYS A 130 3.13 -0.74 -3.29
C LYS A 130 2.10 0.36 -3.17
N TYR A 131 1.07 0.10 -2.35
CA TYR A 131 0.10 1.14 -2.00
C TYR A 131 0.80 2.34 -1.36
N VAL A 132 0.40 3.54 -1.78
CA VAL A 132 0.86 4.82 -1.21
C VAL A 132 -0.33 5.52 -0.55
N ASP A 133 -0.05 6.49 0.31
CA ASP A 133 -1.09 7.36 0.85
C ASP A 133 -1.67 8.21 -0.30
N GLY A 134 -2.85 7.81 -0.76
CA GLY A 134 -3.54 8.38 -1.93
C GLY A 134 -4.02 7.36 -2.94
N GLU A 135 -4.09 7.77 -4.21
CA GLU A 135 -4.62 6.97 -5.30
C GLU A 135 -3.58 6.77 -6.41
N ILE A 136 -3.41 5.52 -6.85
CA ILE A 136 -2.65 5.13 -8.03
C ILE A 136 -3.65 4.71 -9.10
N THR A 137 -3.44 5.15 -10.35
CA THR A 137 -4.26 4.72 -11.49
C THR A 137 -3.40 3.96 -12.50
N VAL A 138 -3.85 2.77 -12.87
CA VAL A 138 -3.30 1.96 -13.96
C VAL A 138 -4.31 1.92 -15.07
N THR A 139 -3.93 2.41 -16.26
CA THR A 139 -4.85 2.52 -17.41
C THR A 139 -4.47 1.51 -18.48
N TYR A 140 -5.37 0.59 -18.76
CA TYR A 140 -5.28 -0.38 -19.84
C TYR A 140 -5.95 0.18 -21.09
N ILE A 141 -5.17 0.34 -22.18
CA ILE A 141 -5.62 0.96 -23.43
C ILE A 141 -5.83 -0.12 -24.48
N TYR A 142 -6.99 -0.08 -25.07
CA TYR A 142 -7.44 -1.05 -26.05
C TYR A 142 -7.76 -0.40 -27.39
N GLU A 143 -7.54 -1.13 -28.47
CA GLU A 143 -8.07 -0.78 -29.78
C GLU A 143 -9.25 -1.70 -30.16
N SER A 144 -10.21 -1.17 -30.87
CA SER A 144 -11.34 -1.97 -31.40
C SER A 144 -10.85 -2.88 -32.50
N ILE A 145 -11.26 -4.14 -32.46
CA ILE A 145 -11.06 -5.10 -33.54
C ILE A 145 -12.19 -4.85 -34.58
N PRO A 146 -11.87 -4.47 -35.81
CA PRO A 146 -12.90 -4.27 -36.84
C PRO A 146 -13.72 -5.55 -37.04
N ASP A 147 -15.04 -5.40 -37.15
CA ASP A 147 -15.91 -6.50 -37.50
C ASP A 147 -15.68 -6.78 -39.00
N THR A 148 -14.88 -7.78 -39.32
CA THR A 148 -14.46 -8.08 -40.69
C THR A 148 -15.58 -8.65 -41.57
N GLY A 149 -16.82 -8.71 -41.07
CA GLY A 149 -18.00 -9.12 -41.82
C GLY A 149 -17.93 -10.52 -42.45
N LEU A 150 -16.89 -11.28 -42.16
CA LEU A 150 -16.75 -12.66 -42.58
C LEU A 150 -17.65 -13.54 -41.71
N SER A 151 -18.86 -13.70 -42.12
CA SER A 151 -19.73 -14.78 -41.66
C SER A 151 -19.08 -16.11 -42.06
N VAL A 152 -18.25 -16.65 -41.15
CA VAL A 152 -17.59 -17.94 -41.39
C VAL A 152 -18.60 -19.05 -41.14
N ASN A 153 -19.33 -19.41 -42.18
CA ASN A 153 -20.20 -20.59 -42.19
C ASN A 153 -19.40 -21.90 -42.37
N ASN A 154 -18.13 -21.99 -41.93
CA ASN A 154 -17.39 -23.24 -42.01
C ASN A 154 -16.39 -23.35 -40.84
N SER A 155 -16.50 -24.43 -40.09
CA SER A 155 -15.71 -24.83 -38.93
C SER A 155 -14.18 -24.99 -39.16
N SER A 156 -13.73 -24.93 -40.41
CA SER A 156 -12.30 -25.05 -40.75
C SER A 156 -11.50 -23.74 -40.68
N SER A 157 -12.17 -22.57 -40.68
CA SER A 157 -11.52 -21.26 -40.63
C SER A 157 -11.19 -20.81 -39.21
N LEU A 158 -11.87 -21.35 -38.22
CA LEU A 158 -11.62 -21.02 -36.77
C LEU A 158 -10.25 -21.53 -36.28
N MET A 159 -9.74 -22.61 -36.89
CA MET A 159 -8.45 -23.19 -36.53
C MET A 159 -7.24 -22.37 -37.00
N MET A 160 -7.39 -21.56 -38.06
CA MET A 160 -6.27 -20.74 -38.56
C MET A 160 -6.02 -19.47 -37.72
N ILE A 161 -7.05 -18.91 -37.09
CA ILE A 161 -6.90 -17.70 -36.27
C ILE A 161 -6.23 -18.05 -34.92
N ILE A 162 -6.52 -19.22 -34.36
CA ILE A 162 -5.91 -19.69 -33.11
C ILE A 162 -4.41 -20.00 -33.30
N SER A 163 -3.99 -20.44 -34.50
CA SER A 163 -2.59 -20.74 -34.79
C SER A 163 -1.70 -19.49 -34.91
N LEU A 164 -2.26 -18.33 -35.34
CA LEU A 164 -1.50 -17.07 -35.38
C LEU A 164 -1.28 -16.45 -34.02
N ILE A 165 -2.22 -16.60 -33.07
CA ILE A 165 -2.10 -16.08 -31.72
C ILE A 165 -1.06 -16.90 -30.91
N SER A 166 -0.95 -18.21 -31.17
CA SER A 166 0.05 -19.06 -30.51
C SER A 166 1.49 -18.78 -30.96
N LEU A 167 1.66 -18.33 -32.21
CA LEU A 167 3.00 -18.06 -32.76
C LEU A 167 3.61 -16.76 -32.20
N THR A 168 2.79 -15.74 -31.94
CA THR A 168 3.26 -14.47 -31.40
C THR A 168 3.62 -14.59 -29.91
N SER A 169 2.91 -15.40 -29.14
CA SER A 169 3.25 -15.67 -27.73
C SER A 169 4.55 -16.47 -27.57
N LEU A 170 4.84 -17.37 -28.53
CA LEU A 170 6.10 -18.14 -28.51
C LEU A 170 7.31 -17.27 -28.85
N ILE A 171 7.17 -16.26 -29.68
CA ILE A 171 8.25 -15.32 -30.05
C ILE A 171 8.61 -14.42 -28.88
N VAL A 172 7.63 -13.97 -28.08
CA VAL A 172 7.87 -13.14 -26.90
C VAL A 172 8.55 -13.94 -25.79
N LEU A 173 8.17 -15.19 -25.57
CA LEU A 173 8.81 -16.07 -24.59
C LEU A 173 10.25 -16.43 -24.96
N LYS A 174 10.55 -16.61 -26.26
CA LYS A 174 11.91 -16.95 -26.73
C LYS A 174 12.89 -15.77 -26.62
N LYS A 175 12.39 -14.52 -26.68
CA LYS A 175 13.23 -13.31 -26.53
C LYS A 175 13.60 -13.02 -25.06
N LYS A 176 12.86 -13.56 -24.10
CA LYS A 176 13.11 -13.37 -22.66
C LYS A 176 14.17 -14.33 -22.10
N ASN A 177 14.53 -15.39 -22.83
CA ASN A 177 15.51 -16.40 -22.40
C ASN A 177 16.91 -16.20 -23.02
N TYR A 178 17.19 -15.06 -23.67
CA TYR A 178 18.48 -14.78 -24.32
C TYR A 178 19.10 -13.45 -23.86
N ASN A 179 18.76 -12.96 -22.65
CA ASN A 179 19.49 -11.88 -22.00
C ASN A 179 19.86 -12.25 -20.58
#